data_9882c432b01807b447f53de30d133d70
#
_entry.id   9882c432b01807b447f53de30d133d70
#
_cell.length_a   1.000
_cell.length_b   1.000
_cell.length_c   1.000
_cell.angle_alpha   90.00
_cell.angle_beta   90.00
_cell.angle_gamma   90.00
#
_symmetry.space_group_name_H-M   'P 1'
#
loop_
_entity.id
_entity.type
_entity.pdbx_description
1 polymer ?
#
loop_
_entity_poly.entity_id
_entity_poly.type
_entity_poly.pdbx_seq_one_letter_code
_entity_poly.pdbx_strand_id
1 'polypeptide(L)'
;MSQLYDITIVGGGPVGLFAAFYAHLRQAKVQIIDSLPQLGGQPAILYPEKQILDVPGFPNLTGEELTNRLLEQLDGFDTPVHLNETVLEIEKQDEGFSITTNKGNHLTKTVIIAMGGGAFKPRPLELDGVEDYENIHYHVSNIQQYAGKKVTILGGGDSAVDWALAFEKIAPTTLVHRRDNFRALEHSVQALQESSVTIK
;
A
#
# COMPACT_ATOMS: atom_id res chain seq x y z
N MET A 1 -13.31 -24.04 20.14
CA MET A 1 -12.42 -24.71 19.16
C MET A 1 -12.09 -23.69 18.10
N SER A 2 -10.80 -23.47 17.82
CA SER A 2 -10.38 -22.59 16.72
C SER A 2 -10.89 -23.17 15.39
N GLN A 3 -11.49 -22.31 14.56
CA GLN A 3 -12.02 -22.71 13.27
C GLN A 3 -10.87 -23.02 12.31
N LEU A 4 -10.87 -24.20 11.67
CA LEU A 4 -9.90 -24.53 10.63
C LEU A 4 -10.32 -23.94 9.29
N TYR A 5 -9.47 -23.15 8.66
CA TYR A 5 -9.64 -22.60 7.33
C TYR A 5 -8.90 -23.44 6.28
N ASP A 6 -9.41 -23.43 5.05
CA ASP A 6 -8.68 -24.03 3.93
C ASP A 6 -7.47 -23.16 3.55
N ILE A 7 -7.68 -21.84 3.55
CA ILE A 7 -6.66 -20.87 3.18
C ILE A 7 -6.69 -19.69 4.15
N THR A 8 -5.56 -19.35 4.71
CA THR A 8 -5.33 -18.06 5.38
C THR A 8 -4.43 -17.19 4.51
N ILE A 9 -4.90 -15.98 4.22
CA ILE A 9 -4.15 -15.00 3.43
C ILE A 9 -3.55 -13.98 4.40
N VAL A 10 -2.23 -13.83 4.35
CA VAL A 10 -1.49 -12.84 5.13
C VAL A 10 -1.24 -11.63 4.24
N GLY A 11 -1.97 -10.55 4.53
CA GLY A 11 -1.98 -9.30 3.78
C GLY A 11 -3.27 -9.11 2.97
N GLY A 12 -3.99 -8.05 3.29
CA GLY A 12 -5.26 -7.64 2.66
C GLY A 12 -5.10 -6.55 1.60
N GLY A 13 -3.92 -6.47 0.97
CA GLY A 13 -3.68 -5.62 -0.19
C GLY A 13 -4.27 -6.19 -1.48
N PRO A 14 -4.04 -5.54 -2.66
CA PRO A 14 -4.66 -5.95 -3.93
C PRO A 14 -4.49 -7.43 -4.26
N VAL A 15 -3.30 -7.97 -4.03
CA VAL A 15 -3.00 -9.40 -4.29
C VAL A 15 -3.78 -10.30 -3.34
N GLY A 16 -3.82 -9.96 -2.05
CA GLY A 16 -4.54 -10.74 -1.04
C GLY A 16 -6.04 -10.71 -1.25
N LEU A 17 -6.61 -9.56 -1.60
CA LEU A 17 -8.04 -9.41 -1.92
C LEU A 17 -8.42 -10.25 -3.14
N PHE A 18 -7.64 -10.18 -4.22
CA PHE A 18 -7.89 -11.00 -5.40
C PHE A 18 -7.71 -12.50 -5.12
N ALA A 19 -6.71 -12.89 -4.32
CA ALA A 19 -6.50 -14.28 -3.91
C ALA A 19 -7.70 -14.81 -3.10
N ALA A 20 -8.27 -14.01 -2.19
CA ALA A 20 -9.47 -14.36 -1.44
C ALA A 20 -10.66 -14.56 -2.37
N PHE A 21 -10.92 -13.62 -3.27
CA PHE A 21 -11.97 -13.73 -4.28
C PHE A 21 -11.84 -15.02 -5.09
N TYR A 22 -10.66 -15.27 -5.65
CA TYR A 22 -10.44 -16.46 -6.47
C TYR A 22 -10.58 -17.77 -5.68
N ALA A 23 -10.16 -17.80 -4.43
CA ALA A 23 -10.31 -18.95 -3.54
C ALA A 23 -11.79 -19.24 -3.24
N HIS A 24 -12.62 -18.21 -3.03
CA HIS A 24 -14.06 -18.36 -2.87
C HIS A 24 -14.73 -18.94 -4.13
N LEU A 25 -14.30 -18.53 -5.33
CA LEU A 25 -14.78 -19.15 -6.57
C LEU A 25 -14.47 -20.66 -6.63
N ARG A 26 -13.46 -21.11 -5.90
CA ARG A 26 -13.10 -22.54 -5.73
C ARG A 26 -13.75 -23.18 -4.50
N GLN A 27 -14.71 -22.48 -3.86
CA GLN A 27 -15.42 -22.94 -2.66
C GLN A 27 -14.52 -23.21 -1.45
N ALA A 28 -13.34 -22.60 -1.41
CA ALA A 28 -12.45 -22.69 -0.25
C ALA A 28 -12.95 -21.78 0.88
N LYS A 29 -12.78 -22.24 2.11
CA LYS A 29 -13.04 -21.45 3.31
C LYS A 29 -11.82 -20.57 3.61
N VAL A 30 -11.97 -19.27 3.45
CA VAL A 30 -10.88 -18.30 3.46
C VAL A 30 -11.00 -17.34 4.63
N GLN A 31 -9.87 -16.89 5.17
CA GLN A 31 -9.76 -15.71 6.04
C GLN A 31 -8.57 -14.85 5.61
N ILE A 32 -8.63 -13.54 5.94
CA ILE A 32 -7.56 -12.58 5.71
C ILE A 32 -7.07 -12.05 7.05
N ILE A 33 -5.75 -11.99 7.24
CA ILE A 33 -5.10 -11.34 8.38
C ILE A 33 -4.26 -10.18 7.84
N ASP A 34 -4.49 -8.96 8.35
CA ASP A 34 -3.72 -7.77 7.97
C ASP A 34 -3.34 -6.94 9.20
N SER A 35 -2.10 -6.45 9.20
CA SER A 35 -1.58 -5.57 10.25
C SER A 35 -2.14 -4.15 10.18
N LEU A 36 -2.73 -3.77 9.06
CA LEU A 36 -3.31 -2.45 8.83
C LEU A 36 -4.72 -2.33 9.41
N PRO A 37 -5.21 -1.10 9.66
CA PRO A 37 -6.55 -0.86 10.19
C PRO A 37 -7.66 -1.03 9.14
N GLN A 38 -7.31 -1.20 7.87
CA GLN A 38 -8.25 -1.37 6.76
C GLN A 38 -7.64 -2.23 5.66
N LEU A 39 -8.50 -2.83 4.82
CA LEU A 39 -8.12 -3.53 3.61
C LEU A 39 -7.65 -2.56 2.51
N GLY A 40 -6.95 -3.09 1.50
CA GLY A 40 -6.46 -2.38 0.33
C GLY A 40 -4.94 -2.19 0.32
N GLY A 41 -4.26 -2.42 1.45
CA GLY A 41 -2.80 -2.35 1.54
C GLY A 41 -2.23 -0.96 1.25
N GLN A 42 -1.03 -0.92 0.65
CA GLN A 42 -0.33 0.33 0.36
C GLN A 42 -1.13 1.30 -0.53
N PRO A 43 -1.82 0.87 -1.61
CA PRO A 43 -2.62 1.76 -2.43
C PRO A 43 -3.68 2.54 -1.64
N ALA A 44 -4.35 1.88 -0.72
CA ALA A 44 -5.39 2.51 0.09
C ALA A 44 -4.84 3.47 1.16
N ILE A 45 -3.66 3.19 1.73
CA ILE A 45 -3.15 3.94 2.89
C ILE A 45 -2.11 4.98 2.50
N LEU A 46 -1.18 4.63 1.60
CA LEU A 46 -0.05 5.50 1.31
C LEU A 46 -0.31 6.47 0.15
N TYR A 47 -1.14 6.07 -0.82
CA TYR A 47 -1.37 6.85 -2.02
C TYR A 47 -2.77 6.63 -2.62
N PRO A 48 -3.84 6.84 -1.82
CA PRO A 48 -5.22 6.62 -2.28
C PRO A 48 -5.59 7.46 -3.50
N GLU A 49 -5.07 8.68 -3.60
CA GLU A 49 -5.33 9.62 -4.70
C GLU A 49 -4.35 9.50 -5.88
N LYS A 50 -3.31 8.64 -5.75
CA LYS A 50 -2.33 8.44 -6.81
C LYS A 50 -2.94 7.69 -7.98
N GLN A 51 -2.67 8.18 -9.20
CA GLN A 51 -3.02 7.48 -10.43
C GLN A 51 -2.14 6.24 -10.61
N ILE A 52 -2.77 5.10 -10.87
CA ILE A 52 -2.14 3.82 -11.15
C ILE A 52 -2.42 3.47 -12.61
N LEU A 53 -1.38 3.32 -13.40
CA LEU A 53 -1.47 3.13 -14.85
C LEU A 53 -1.20 1.69 -15.28
N ASP A 54 -0.66 0.86 -14.40
CA ASP A 54 -0.08 -0.46 -14.70
C ASP A 54 -0.95 -1.63 -14.19
N VAL A 55 -2.26 -1.40 -14.02
CA VAL A 55 -3.22 -2.46 -13.73
C VAL A 55 -3.88 -2.93 -15.03
N PRO A 56 -3.65 -4.18 -15.46
CA PRO A 56 -4.23 -4.71 -16.71
C PRO A 56 -5.77 -4.60 -16.72
N GLY A 57 -6.31 -4.11 -17.83
CA GLY A 57 -7.76 -3.92 -18.00
C GLY A 57 -8.31 -2.59 -17.46
N PHE A 58 -7.50 -1.81 -16.75
CA PHE A 58 -7.86 -0.50 -16.24
C PHE A 58 -6.85 0.54 -16.75
N PRO A 59 -7.22 1.37 -17.73
CA PRO A 59 -6.28 2.34 -18.31
C PRO A 59 -5.86 3.43 -17.33
N ASN A 60 -6.68 3.70 -16.32
CA ASN A 60 -6.44 4.72 -15.32
C ASN A 60 -7.38 4.53 -14.14
N LEU A 61 -6.84 4.40 -12.94
CA LEU A 61 -7.62 4.44 -11.69
C LEU A 61 -6.74 4.88 -10.53
N THR A 62 -7.35 5.38 -9.47
CA THR A 62 -6.64 5.73 -8.25
C THR A 62 -6.39 4.50 -7.36
N GLY A 63 -5.51 4.65 -6.36
CA GLY A 63 -5.28 3.60 -5.36
C GLY A 63 -6.56 3.25 -4.59
N GLU A 64 -7.40 4.24 -4.31
CA GLU A 64 -8.71 4.05 -3.69
C GLU A 64 -9.69 3.31 -4.60
N GLU A 65 -9.79 3.74 -5.87
CA GLU A 65 -10.66 3.08 -6.86
C GLU A 65 -10.25 1.62 -7.08
N LEU A 66 -8.95 1.31 -7.18
CA LEU A 66 -8.47 -0.07 -7.26
C LEU A 66 -8.93 -0.89 -6.06
N THR A 67 -8.77 -0.35 -4.86
CA THR A 67 -9.19 -1.02 -3.63
C THR A 67 -10.69 -1.29 -3.63
N ASN A 68 -11.50 -0.30 -3.97
CA ASN A 68 -12.95 -0.42 -4.00
C ASN A 68 -13.41 -1.47 -5.02
N ARG A 69 -12.79 -1.53 -6.21
CA ARG A 69 -13.09 -2.58 -7.21
C ARG A 69 -12.77 -3.99 -6.73
N LEU A 70 -11.68 -4.15 -5.98
CA LEU A 70 -11.31 -5.45 -5.41
C LEU A 70 -12.23 -5.85 -4.26
N LEU A 71 -12.71 -4.89 -3.47
CA LEU A 71 -13.71 -5.14 -2.42
C LEU A 71 -15.06 -5.51 -3.01
N GLU A 72 -15.48 -4.85 -4.10
CA GLU A 72 -16.70 -5.22 -4.86
C GLU A 72 -16.65 -6.69 -5.33
N GLN A 73 -15.49 -7.22 -5.72
CA GLN A 73 -15.34 -8.63 -6.08
C GLN A 73 -15.52 -9.58 -4.90
N LEU A 74 -15.22 -9.14 -3.69
CA LEU A 74 -15.42 -9.92 -2.46
C LEU A 74 -16.84 -9.79 -1.90
N ASP A 75 -17.60 -8.80 -2.37
CA ASP A 75 -18.97 -8.60 -1.92
C ASP A 75 -19.82 -9.85 -2.21
N GLY A 76 -20.59 -10.27 -1.22
CA GLY A 76 -21.37 -11.50 -1.28
C GLY A 76 -20.65 -12.78 -0.84
N PHE A 77 -19.35 -12.74 -0.53
CA PHE A 77 -18.61 -13.83 0.10
C PHE A 77 -18.39 -13.58 1.59
N ASP A 78 -18.63 -14.62 2.41
CA ASP A 78 -18.32 -14.57 3.85
C ASP A 78 -16.80 -14.75 4.05
N THR A 79 -16.08 -13.63 4.12
CA THR A 79 -14.64 -13.60 4.33
C THR A 79 -14.31 -12.97 5.67
N PRO A 80 -14.01 -13.75 6.72
CA PRO A 80 -13.52 -13.21 7.97
C PRO A 80 -12.20 -12.43 7.76
N VAL A 81 -12.18 -11.19 8.27
CA VAL A 81 -11.05 -10.27 8.14
C VAL A 81 -10.57 -9.85 9.54
N HIS A 82 -9.29 -10.07 9.78
CA HIS A 82 -8.63 -9.75 11.04
C HIS A 82 -7.69 -8.56 10.80
N LEU A 83 -8.19 -7.34 11.08
CA LEU A 83 -7.43 -6.10 10.94
C LEU A 83 -6.66 -5.74 12.22
N ASN A 84 -5.64 -4.87 12.08
CA ASN A 84 -4.71 -4.52 13.15
C ASN A 84 -4.11 -5.78 13.81
N GLU A 85 -3.92 -6.82 13.03
CA GLU A 85 -3.43 -8.11 13.49
C GLU A 85 -2.18 -8.51 12.73
N THR A 86 -1.05 -8.54 13.44
CA THR A 86 0.27 -8.79 12.86
C THR A 86 0.63 -10.25 13.02
N VAL A 87 0.89 -10.94 11.92
CA VAL A 87 1.46 -12.29 11.92
C VAL A 87 2.91 -12.20 12.39
N LEU A 88 3.23 -12.98 13.41
CA LEU A 88 4.56 -13.06 14.03
C LEU A 88 5.31 -14.29 13.58
N GLU A 89 4.60 -15.43 13.47
CA GLU A 89 5.20 -16.71 13.14
C GLU A 89 4.21 -17.61 12.40
N ILE A 90 4.72 -18.43 11.50
CA ILE A 90 3.97 -19.47 10.79
C ILE A 90 4.72 -20.78 10.94
N GLU A 91 4.11 -21.72 11.64
CA GLU A 91 4.67 -23.04 11.90
C GLU A 91 3.91 -24.12 11.14
N LYS A 92 4.65 -25.01 10.49
CA LYS A 92 4.06 -26.20 9.86
C LYS A 92 3.65 -27.19 10.94
N GLN A 93 2.43 -27.70 10.83
CA GLN A 93 1.86 -28.76 11.67
C GLN A 93 1.64 -30.03 10.82
N ASP A 94 1.26 -31.13 11.44
CA ASP A 94 0.96 -32.39 10.73
C ASP A 94 -0.17 -32.22 9.71
N GLU A 95 -1.19 -31.43 10.04
CA GLU A 95 -2.34 -31.14 9.18
C GLU A 95 -2.46 -29.64 8.85
N GLY A 96 -1.43 -29.04 8.21
CA GLY A 96 -1.47 -27.64 7.79
C GLY A 96 -0.51 -26.73 8.53
N PHE A 97 -0.99 -25.57 9.00
CA PHE A 97 -0.17 -24.53 9.62
C PHE A 97 -0.86 -23.92 10.83
N SER A 98 -0.06 -23.58 11.84
CA SER A 98 -0.42 -22.69 12.93
C SER A 98 0.18 -21.31 12.65
N ILE A 99 -0.64 -20.27 12.73
CA ILE A 99 -0.24 -18.88 12.54
C ILE A 99 -0.38 -18.16 13.87
N THR A 100 0.73 -17.75 14.43
CA THR A 100 0.78 -16.94 15.66
C THR A 100 0.76 -15.46 15.31
N THR A 101 -0.14 -14.72 15.94
CA THR A 101 -0.27 -13.29 15.78
C THR A 101 -0.16 -12.56 17.11
N ASN A 102 -0.15 -11.22 17.08
CA ASN A 102 -0.21 -10.40 18.29
C ASN A 102 -1.58 -10.45 19.00
N LYS A 103 -2.60 -11.13 18.43
CA LYS A 103 -3.94 -11.26 19.01
C LYS A 103 -4.35 -12.69 19.33
N GLY A 104 -3.63 -13.68 18.82
CA GLY A 104 -3.95 -15.11 19.04
C GLY A 104 -3.39 -16.02 17.98
N ASN A 105 -3.93 -17.22 17.92
CA ASN A 105 -3.50 -18.25 16.97
C ASN A 105 -4.61 -18.63 16.01
N HIS A 106 -4.25 -18.82 14.75
CA HIS A 106 -5.13 -19.30 13.69
C HIS A 106 -4.63 -20.63 13.12
N LEU A 107 -5.55 -21.52 12.79
CA LEU A 107 -5.26 -22.79 12.13
C LEU A 107 -5.74 -22.78 10.69
N THR A 108 -4.90 -23.27 9.79
CA THR A 108 -5.20 -23.30 8.36
C THR A 108 -4.50 -24.45 7.66
N LYS A 109 -5.11 -24.97 6.58
CA LYS A 109 -4.47 -25.99 5.75
C LYS A 109 -3.37 -25.42 4.84
N THR A 110 -3.56 -24.18 4.39
CA THR A 110 -2.65 -23.51 3.44
C THR A 110 -2.50 -22.03 3.81
N VAL A 111 -1.34 -21.46 3.55
CA VAL A 111 -1.06 -20.02 3.73
C VAL A 111 -0.69 -19.40 2.40
N ILE A 112 -1.30 -18.26 2.09
CA ILE A 112 -0.87 -17.37 1.00
C ILE A 112 -0.24 -16.14 1.64
N ILE A 113 1.03 -15.89 1.35
CA ILE A 113 1.75 -14.70 1.83
C ILE A 113 1.63 -13.61 0.77
N ALA A 114 0.83 -12.58 1.05
CA ALA A 114 0.54 -11.44 0.18
C ALA A 114 0.82 -10.09 0.87
N MET A 115 1.81 -10.06 1.78
CA MET A 115 2.13 -8.97 2.68
C MET A 115 2.86 -7.78 2.02
N GLY A 116 3.12 -7.84 0.70
CA GLY A 116 3.85 -6.81 -0.02
C GLY A 116 5.25 -6.56 0.56
N GLY A 117 5.59 -5.31 0.84
CA GLY A 117 6.83 -4.94 1.53
C GLY A 117 6.79 -5.11 3.06
N GLY A 118 5.74 -5.73 3.60
CA GLY A 118 5.52 -5.83 5.05
C GLY A 118 4.95 -4.55 5.65
N ALA A 119 5.03 -4.44 6.98
CA ALA A 119 4.60 -3.24 7.68
C ALA A 119 5.44 -2.03 7.23
N PHE A 120 4.79 -1.08 6.58
CA PHE A 120 5.47 0.13 6.08
C PHE A 120 5.98 0.95 7.26
N LYS A 121 7.29 1.10 7.31
CA LYS A 121 7.96 2.08 8.19
C LYS A 121 8.75 3.03 7.29
N PRO A 122 8.37 4.29 7.20
CA PRO A 122 9.14 5.27 6.44
C PRO A 122 10.56 5.34 7.00
N ARG A 123 11.54 5.44 6.10
CA ARG A 123 12.91 5.74 6.54
C ARG A 123 12.93 7.20 7.01
N PRO A 124 13.24 7.47 8.27
CA PRO A 124 13.30 8.83 8.76
C PRO A 124 14.38 9.62 8.04
N LEU A 125 14.18 10.91 7.94
CA LEU A 125 15.19 11.84 7.44
C LEU A 125 16.29 11.96 8.50
N GLU A 126 17.51 11.61 8.12
CA GLU A 126 18.68 11.63 9.02
C GLU A 126 19.28 13.05 9.08
N LEU A 127 18.62 13.94 9.80
CA LEU A 127 19.09 15.31 10.09
C LEU A 127 18.86 15.61 11.58
N ASP A 128 19.82 16.30 12.18
CA ASP A 128 19.71 16.73 13.56
C ASP A 128 18.54 17.71 13.74
N GLY A 129 17.70 17.46 14.76
CA GLY A 129 16.55 18.30 15.07
C GLY A 129 15.35 18.13 14.13
N VAL A 130 15.33 17.07 13.29
CA VAL A 130 14.22 16.80 12.38
C VAL A 130 12.90 16.57 13.12
N GLU A 131 12.95 16.04 14.30
CA GLU A 131 11.82 15.77 15.19
C GLU A 131 11.13 17.03 15.73
N ASP A 132 11.81 18.18 15.68
CA ASP A 132 11.27 19.47 16.10
C ASP A 132 10.34 20.11 15.05
N TYR A 133 10.26 19.52 13.84
CA TYR A 133 9.49 20.06 12.72
C TYR A 133 8.22 19.27 12.45
N GLU A 134 7.07 19.87 12.67
CA GLU A 134 5.75 19.28 12.40
C GLU A 134 5.37 19.25 10.92
N ASN A 135 6.11 19.95 10.06
CA ASN A 135 5.84 20.04 8.63
C ASN A 135 6.64 19.03 7.78
N ILE A 136 7.22 18.03 8.40
CA ILE A 136 7.87 16.90 7.74
C ILE A 136 6.91 15.72 7.69
N HIS A 137 6.56 15.29 6.48
CA HIS A 137 5.58 14.23 6.25
C HIS A 137 6.21 13.11 5.44
N TYR A 138 5.96 11.86 5.84
CA TYR A 138 6.43 10.66 5.13
C TYR A 138 5.36 10.01 4.28
N HIS A 139 4.13 10.47 4.40
CA HIS A 139 3.00 10.11 3.55
C HIS A 139 1.99 11.25 3.52
N VAL A 140 1.17 11.29 2.48
CA VAL A 140 0.11 12.29 2.31
C VAL A 140 -1.19 11.56 2.03
N SER A 141 -2.16 11.74 2.91
CA SER A 141 -3.50 11.16 2.79
C SER A 141 -4.49 12.06 2.04
N ASN A 142 -4.24 13.37 2.04
CA ASN A 142 -5.07 14.34 1.34
C ASN A 142 -4.17 15.48 0.82
N ILE A 143 -4.01 15.55 -0.48
CA ILE A 143 -3.15 16.53 -1.14
C ILE A 143 -3.70 17.97 -1.02
N GLN A 144 -5.02 18.14 -0.97
CA GLN A 144 -5.67 19.46 -0.98
C GLN A 144 -5.33 20.32 0.25
N GLN A 145 -4.98 19.71 1.39
CA GLN A 145 -4.55 20.47 2.57
C GLN A 145 -3.25 21.28 2.38
N TYR A 146 -2.54 21.02 1.28
CA TYR A 146 -1.29 21.70 0.93
C TYR A 146 -1.47 22.71 -0.22
N ALA A 147 -2.69 22.91 -0.71
CA ALA A 147 -2.96 23.83 -1.81
C ALA A 147 -2.40 25.25 -1.51
N GLY A 148 -1.64 25.78 -2.47
CA GLY A 148 -0.98 27.09 -2.37
C GLY A 148 0.23 27.17 -1.41
N LYS A 149 0.56 26.10 -0.68
CA LYS A 149 1.76 26.05 0.18
C LYS A 149 3.00 25.74 -0.66
N LYS A 150 4.18 26.16 -0.18
CA LYS A 150 5.44 25.74 -0.79
C LYS A 150 5.73 24.29 -0.36
N VAL A 151 5.77 23.38 -1.32
CA VAL A 151 6.03 21.97 -1.08
C VAL A 151 7.44 21.60 -1.53
N THR A 152 8.20 20.95 -0.67
CA THR A 152 9.51 20.37 -1.02
C THR A 152 9.46 18.87 -0.84
N ILE A 153 9.81 18.14 -1.89
CA ILE A 153 9.82 16.68 -1.92
C ILE A 153 11.27 16.21 -1.95
N LEU A 154 11.61 15.26 -1.09
CA LEU A 154 12.96 14.69 -1.01
C LEU A 154 12.92 13.26 -1.55
N GLY A 155 13.60 13.01 -2.67
CA GLY A 155 13.67 11.68 -3.26
C GLY A 155 13.85 11.71 -4.78
N GLY A 156 13.96 10.52 -5.39
CA GLY A 156 14.17 10.39 -6.84
C GLY A 156 13.69 9.04 -7.39
N GLY A 157 12.83 8.34 -6.67
CA GLY A 157 12.09 7.17 -7.16
C GLY A 157 10.67 7.54 -7.59
N ASP A 158 9.91 6.55 -8.06
CA ASP A 158 8.54 6.72 -8.57
C ASP A 158 7.67 7.57 -7.63
N SER A 159 7.66 7.24 -6.34
CA SER A 159 6.84 7.98 -5.36
C SER A 159 7.17 9.47 -5.30
N ALA A 160 8.45 9.83 -5.37
CA ALA A 160 8.85 11.24 -5.30
C ALA A 160 8.48 12.00 -6.57
N VAL A 161 8.67 11.39 -7.74
CA VAL A 161 8.31 11.96 -9.04
C VAL A 161 6.81 12.12 -9.16
N ASP A 162 6.05 11.08 -8.83
CA ASP A 162 4.60 11.11 -8.92
C ASP A 162 3.98 12.15 -7.97
N TRP A 163 4.48 12.26 -6.73
CA TRP A 163 4.04 13.30 -5.81
C TRP A 163 4.41 14.69 -6.31
N ALA A 164 5.58 14.88 -6.92
CA ALA A 164 5.97 16.17 -7.48
C ALA A 164 5.00 16.61 -8.58
N LEU A 165 4.65 15.70 -9.49
CA LEU A 165 3.68 15.93 -10.56
C LEU A 165 2.24 16.14 -10.06
N ALA A 166 1.89 15.50 -8.95
CA ALA A 166 0.58 15.71 -8.34
C ALA A 166 0.49 17.09 -7.66
N PHE A 167 1.53 17.46 -6.89
CA PHE A 167 1.56 18.71 -6.15
C PHE A 167 1.70 19.95 -7.03
N GLU A 168 2.42 19.89 -8.17
CA GLU A 168 2.57 21.05 -9.06
C GLU A 168 1.25 21.66 -9.52
N LYS A 169 0.19 20.84 -9.59
CA LYS A 169 -1.15 21.26 -10.02
C LYS A 169 -1.84 22.16 -8.99
N ILE A 170 -1.39 22.15 -7.74
CA ILE A 170 -2.06 22.85 -6.63
C ILE A 170 -1.12 23.70 -5.78
N ALA A 171 0.19 23.54 -5.92
CA ALA A 171 1.18 24.17 -5.05
C ALA A 171 2.52 24.40 -5.77
N PRO A 172 3.25 25.50 -5.47
CA PRO A 172 4.64 25.64 -5.89
C PRO A 172 5.49 24.49 -5.33
N THR A 173 6.03 23.65 -6.23
CA THR A 173 6.67 22.38 -5.86
C THR A 173 8.16 22.37 -6.23
N THR A 174 8.98 21.91 -5.30
CA THR A 174 10.41 21.65 -5.49
C THR A 174 10.71 20.18 -5.23
N LEU A 175 11.39 19.51 -6.15
CA LEU A 175 11.89 18.15 -5.99
C LEU A 175 13.41 18.20 -5.80
N VAL A 176 13.88 17.65 -4.69
CA VAL A 176 15.31 17.59 -4.35
C VAL A 176 15.79 16.15 -4.46
N HIS A 177 16.80 15.92 -5.31
CA HIS A 177 17.39 14.60 -5.48
C HIS A 177 18.93 14.68 -5.55
N ARG A 178 19.61 13.82 -4.81
CA ARG A 178 21.08 13.83 -4.68
C ARG A 178 21.85 13.33 -5.92
N ARG A 179 21.18 12.89 -6.97
CA ARG A 179 21.76 12.31 -8.20
C ARG A 179 21.13 12.96 -9.42
N ASP A 180 21.88 13.01 -10.51
CA ASP A 180 21.40 13.54 -11.79
C ASP A 180 20.35 12.63 -12.47
N ASN A 181 20.29 11.35 -12.09
CA ASN A 181 19.39 10.38 -12.68
C ASN A 181 18.30 9.93 -11.69
N PHE A 182 17.06 10.03 -12.10
CA PHE A 182 15.90 9.50 -11.38
C PHE A 182 15.80 7.97 -11.53
N ARG A 183 15.28 7.31 -10.48
CA ARG A 183 14.93 5.89 -10.48
C ARG A 183 13.41 5.74 -10.53
N ALA A 184 12.79 6.39 -11.50
CA ALA A 184 11.36 6.37 -11.74
C ALA A 184 11.10 5.92 -13.18
N LEU A 185 9.85 5.58 -13.49
CA LEU A 185 9.44 5.23 -14.85
C LEU A 185 9.81 6.37 -15.81
N GLU A 186 10.35 6.04 -16.96
CA GLU A 186 10.81 6.99 -17.98
C GLU A 186 9.70 7.97 -18.39
N HIS A 187 8.47 7.47 -18.51
CA HIS A 187 7.29 8.31 -18.79
C HIS A 187 7.07 9.39 -17.73
N SER A 188 7.16 9.02 -16.44
CA SER A 188 6.99 9.97 -15.33
C SER A 188 8.16 10.96 -15.26
N VAL A 189 9.38 10.53 -15.56
CA VAL A 189 10.56 11.40 -15.62
C VAL A 189 10.44 12.40 -16.76
N GLN A 190 9.98 11.99 -17.93
CA GLN A 190 9.72 12.90 -19.03
C GLN A 190 8.66 13.95 -18.65
N ALA A 191 7.54 13.52 -18.08
CA ALA A 191 6.50 14.44 -17.60
C ALA A 191 7.03 15.44 -16.57
N LEU A 192 7.92 14.98 -15.65
CA LEU A 192 8.58 15.85 -14.68
C LEU A 192 9.45 16.93 -15.33
N GLN A 193 10.20 16.57 -16.39
CA GLN A 193 11.05 17.52 -17.12
C GLN A 193 10.25 18.59 -17.88
N GLU A 194 9.03 18.24 -18.30
CA GLU A 194 8.09 19.14 -19.00
C GLU A 194 7.21 19.95 -18.01
N SER A 195 7.31 19.67 -16.71
CA SER A 195 6.50 20.25 -15.65
C SER A 195 7.02 21.59 -15.11
N SER A 196 6.22 22.24 -14.25
CA SER A 196 6.61 23.47 -13.54
C SER A 196 7.41 23.19 -12.25
N VAL A 197 7.71 21.91 -11.94
CA VAL A 197 8.45 21.52 -10.74
C VAL A 197 9.88 22.01 -10.80
N THR A 198 10.33 22.68 -9.75
CA THR A 198 11.75 23.07 -9.61
C THR A 198 12.58 21.87 -9.17
N ILE A 199 13.51 21.41 -10.00
CA ILE A 199 14.42 20.29 -9.67
C ILE A 199 15.73 20.83 -9.10
N LYS A 200 16.20 20.25 -7.99
CA LYS A 200 17.48 20.58 -7.34
C LYS A 200 18.27 19.34 -6.98
#